data_c2530bad22945ac344fea3e0ae15c4d7
#
_entry.id   c2530bad22945ac344fea3e0ae15c4d7
#
_cell.length_a   1.000
_cell.length_b   1.000
_cell.length_c   1.000
_cell.angle_alpha   90.00
_cell.angle_beta   90.00
_cell.angle_gamma   90.00
#
_symmetry.space_group_name_H-M   'P 1'
#
loop_
_entity.id
_entity.type
_entity.pdbx_description
1 polymer ?
#
loop_
_entity_poly.entity_id
_entity_poly.type
_entity_poly.pdbx_seq_one_letter_code
_entity_poly.pdbx_strand_id
1 'polypeptide(L)'
;GGYKDLFKHKPSGNYLYGVTFEEITAFYYFDEELRTLFLKYILHVERQLKSMLSYYFCEKYGEQQTAYLTAGNYNYTRRNQSKINRLITTLSKTIALPSNYSYITHHATVYGNVPLWVATNALTFGQISKMYQYTTSDIRTKVSLNFANMSEVQLHQLIRILASCRNANENNERLYSFQVNEAIPDTVLHSKLQIPQKNGQYAIGKKDLFAVVIALRYLIDNQEFKQF
;
A
#
# COMPACT_ATOMS: atom_id res chain seq x y z
N GLY A 1 -9.27 -9.49 -24.55
CA GLY A 1 -9.37 -9.35 -23.11
C GLY A 1 -8.70 -10.50 -22.37
N GLY A 2 -7.98 -10.21 -21.32
CA GLY A 2 -7.18 -11.18 -20.58
C GLY A 2 -7.96 -12.22 -19.79
N TYR A 3 -9.26 -11.99 -19.51
CA TYR A 3 -10.09 -12.97 -18.79
C TYR A 3 -10.33 -14.25 -19.59
N LYS A 4 -10.36 -14.16 -20.92
CA LYS A 4 -10.55 -15.33 -21.79
C LYS A 4 -9.39 -16.33 -21.74
N ASP A 5 -8.19 -15.92 -21.29
CA ASP A 5 -6.99 -16.75 -21.36
C ASP A 5 -7.04 -17.97 -20.42
N LEU A 6 -7.83 -17.90 -19.33
CA LEU A 6 -8.09 -19.03 -18.44
C LEU A 6 -9.00 -20.11 -19.07
N PHE A 7 -9.78 -19.72 -20.06
CA PHE A 7 -10.76 -20.58 -20.74
C PHE A 7 -10.21 -21.12 -22.07
N LYS A 8 -8.90 -20.97 -22.28
CA LYS A 8 -8.24 -21.43 -23.51
C LYS A 8 -7.20 -22.50 -23.24
N HIS A 9 -7.10 -23.42 -24.19
CA HIS A 9 -6.03 -24.39 -24.22
C HIS A 9 -4.73 -23.69 -24.66
N LYS A 10 -3.73 -23.63 -23.77
CA LYS A 10 -2.52 -22.83 -23.97
C LYS A 10 -1.76 -23.11 -25.28
N PRO A 11 -1.54 -24.37 -25.73
CA PRO A 11 -0.82 -24.59 -26.97
C PRO A 11 -1.57 -24.15 -28.24
N SER A 12 -2.89 -24.37 -28.33
CA SER A 12 -3.69 -24.10 -29.53
C SER A 12 -4.34 -22.72 -29.55
N GLY A 13 -4.50 -22.08 -28.39
CA GLY A 13 -5.25 -20.82 -28.26
C GLY A 13 -6.77 -20.96 -28.43
N ASN A 14 -7.28 -22.19 -28.68
CA ASN A 14 -8.70 -22.47 -28.80
C ASN A 14 -9.37 -22.48 -27.42
N TYR A 15 -10.67 -22.18 -27.37
CA TYR A 15 -11.43 -22.30 -26.14
C TYR A 15 -11.55 -23.75 -25.69
N LEU A 16 -11.59 -23.96 -24.39
CA LEU A 16 -11.91 -25.26 -23.80
C LEU A 16 -13.31 -25.67 -24.22
N TYR A 17 -13.55 -26.98 -24.34
CA TYR A 17 -14.85 -27.50 -24.73
C TYR A 17 -15.94 -27.11 -23.72
N GLY A 18 -17.08 -26.64 -24.21
CA GLY A 18 -18.22 -26.26 -23.37
C GLY A 18 -18.15 -24.88 -22.73
N VAL A 19 -17.04 -24.14 -22.91
CA VAL A 19 -16.94 -22.77 -22.35
C VAL A 19 -17.93 -21.85 -23.04
N THR A 20 -18.67 -21.10 -22.24
CA THR A 20 -19.64 -20.09 -22.71
C THR A 20 -19.13 -18.66 -22.47
N PHE A 21 -19.76 -17.71 -23.13
CA PHE A 21 -19.46 -16.28 -22.92
C PHE A 21 -19.88 -15.84 -21.51
N GLU A 22 -20.96 -16.40 -20.99
CA GLU A 22 -21.49 -16.13 -19.66
C GLU A 22 -20.49 -16.50 -18.57
N GLU A 23 -19.75 -17.60 -18.71
CA GLU A 23 -18.71 -18.00 -17.78
C GLU A 23 -17.54 -16.98 -17.74
N ILE A 24 -17.12 -16.48 -18.91
CA ILE A 24 -16.08 -15.46 -19.00
C ILE A 24 -16.57 -14.15 -18.37
N THR A 25 -17.84 -13.82 -18.56
CA THR A 25 -18.49 -12.63 -17.99
C THR A 25 -18.64 -12.77 -16.47
N ALA A 26 -19.06 -13.92 -15.97
CA ALA A 26 -19.14 -14.20 -14.54
C ALA A 26 -17.75 -14.06 -13.85
N PHE A 27 -16.70 -14.54 -14.53
CA PHE A 27 -15.34 -14.39 -14.01
C PHE A 27 -14.86 -12.94 -13.99
N TYR A 28 -15.26 -12.13 -14.97
CA TYR A 28 -15.01 -10.68 -14.96
C TYR A 28 -15.67 -10.00 -13.75
N TYR A 29 -16.94 -10.29 -13.49
CA TYR A 29 -17.65 -9.74 -12.32
C TYR A 29 -17.07 -10.25 -10.99
N PHE A 30 -16.65 -11.52 -10.93
CA PHE A 30 -15.94 -12.04 -9.76
C PHE A 30 -14.66 -11.21 -9.47
N ASP A 31 -13.85 -10.92 -10.49
CA ASP A 31 -12.64 -10.13 -10.31
C ASP A 31 -12.93 -8.66 -9.94
N GLU A 32 -14.07 -8.10 -10.36
CA GLU A 32 -14.55 -6.78 -9.97
C GLU A 32 -14.93 -6.74 -8.49
N GLU A 33 -15.70 -7.72 -8.02
CA GLU A 33 -16.04 -7.86 -6.60
C GLU A 33 -14.78 -8.08 -5.74
N LEU A 34 -13.84 -8.89 -6.23
CA LEU A 34 -12.57 -9.12 -5.59
C LEU A 34 -11.77 -7.81 -5.43
N ARG A 35 -11.71 -6.98 -6.47
CA ARG A 35 -11.08 -5.64 -6.42
C ARG A 35 -11.74 -4.77 -5.36
N THR A 36 -13.06 -4.72 -5.34
CA THR A 36 -13.83 -3.92 -4.38
C THR A 36 -13.55 -4.35 -2.94
N LEU A 37 -13.56 -5.65 -2.69
CA LEU A 37 -13.27 -6.23 -1.38
C LEU A 37 -11.86 -5.82 -0.90
N PHE A 38 -10.84 -6.07 -1.70
CA PHE A 38 -9.47 -5.75 -1.31
C PHE A 38 -9.26 -4.24 -1.12
N LEU A 39 -9.81 -3.41 -2.01
CA LEU A 39 -9.67 -1.97 -1.93
C LEU A 39 -10.23 -1.41 -0.63
N LYS A 40 -11.38 -1.90 -0.17
CA LYS A 40 -12.00 -1.48 1.10
C LYS A 40 -11.02 -1.59 2.27
N TYR A 41 -10.37 -2.75 2.43
CA TYR A 41 -9.48 -3.00 3.57
C TYR A 41 -8.10 -2.38 3.38
N ILE A 42 -7.60 -2.27 2.16
CA ILE A 42 -6.35 -1.55 1.86
C ILE A 42 -6.50 -0.06 2.20
N LEU A 43 -7.62 0.56 1.86
CA LEU A 43 -7.91 1.96 2.21
C LEU A 43 -8.02 2.18 3.73
N HIS A 44 -8.48 1.16 4.48
CA HIS A 44 -8.45 1.23 5.95
C HIS A 44 -7.01 1.32 6.47
N VAL A 45 -6.14 0.41 6.04
CA VAL A 45 -4.71 0.42 6.40
C VAL A 45 -4.02 1.72 5.97
N GLU A 46 -4.33 2.22 4.76
CA GLU A 46 -3.79 3.49 4.27
C GLU A 46 -4.13 4.66 5.21
N ARG A 47 -5.40 4.76 5.63
CA ARG A 47 -5.84 5.82 6.57
C ARG A 47 -5.15 5.70 7.93
N GLN A 48 -5.05 4.50 8.49
CA GLN A 48 -4.35 4.27 9.75
C GLN A 48 -2.88 4.68 9.64
N LEU A 49 -2.19 4.28 8.58
CA LEU A 49 -0.79 4.62 8.37
C LEU A 49 -0.58 6.14 8.23
N LYS A 50 -1.46 6.83 7.46
CA LYS A 50 -1.43 8.30 7.32
C LYS A 50 -1.56 8.98 8.68
N SER A 51 -2.51 8.55 9.48
CA SER A 51 -2.75 9.10 10.82
C SER A 51 -1.56 8.91 11.75
N MET A 52 -1.07 7.67 11.88
CA MET A 52 0.04 7.34 12.78
C MET A 52 1.35 8.03 12.36
N LEU A 53 1.64 8.00 11.06
CA LEU A 53 2.85 8.64 10.53
C LEU A 53 2.84 10.15 10.76
N SER A 54 1.70 10.81 10.51
CA SER A 54 1.54 12.24 10.74
C SER A 54 1.65 12.57 12.23
N TYR A 55 1.01 11.78 13.09
CA TYR A 55 1.05 11.97 14.53
C TYR A 55 2.48 11.91 15.06
N TYR A 56 3.21 10.81 14.84
CA TYR A 56 4.56 10.65 15.37
C TYR A 56 5.60 11.58 14.72
N PHE A 57 5.37 11.99 13.47
CA PHE A 57 6.21 12.98 12.83
C PHE A 57 6.01 14.36 13.46
N CYS A 58 4.76 14.78 13.68
CA CYS A 58 4.44 16.07 14.30
C CYS A 58 4.80 16.11 15.78
N GLU A 59 4.65 15.01 16.50
CA GLU A 59 5.10 14.88 17.90
C GLU A 59 6.60 15.20 18.02
N LYS A 60 7.40 14.78 17.04
CA LYS A 60 8.85 14.97 17.07
C LYS A 60 9.32 16.32 16.53
N TYR A 61 8.73 16.78 15.43
CA TYR A 61 9.23 17.91 14.65
C TYR A 61 8.30 19.13 14.62
N GLY A 62 7.11 19.00 15.23
CA GLY A 62 6.10 20.06 15.22
C GLY A 62 5.17 20.01 14.03
N GLU A 63 4.15 20.87 14.06
CA GLU A 63 3.00 20.86 13.15
C GLU A 63 3.17 21.81 11.95
N GLN A 64 4.24 22.62 11.97
CA GLN A 64 4.49 23.56 10.88
C GLN A 64 4.87 22.83 9.58
N GLN A 65 4.38 23.33 8.46
CA GLN A 65 4.68 22.74 7.16
C GLN A 65 6.19 22.71 6.85
N THR A 66 6.96 23.61 7.40
CA THR A 66 8.42 23.62 7.31
C THR A 66 9.05 22.36 7.89
N ALA A 67 8.42 21.73 8.88
CA ALA A 67 8.94 20.52 9.52
C ALA A 67 9.08 19.37 8.52
N TYR A 68 8.04 19.05 7.74
CA TYR A 68 8.09 17.96 6.77
C TYR A 68 8.69 18.36 5.40
N LEU A 69 8.97 19.65 5.20
CA LEU A 69 9.72 20.14 4.05
C LEU A 69 11.24 20.25 4.34
N THR A 70 11.67 20.01 5.57
CA THR A 70 13.08 20.05 5.97
C THR A 70 13.71 18.67 5.81
N ALA A 71 14.71 18.54 4.92
CA ALA A 71 15.37 17.27 4.63
C ALA A 71 16.04 16.62 5.85
N GLY A 72 16.58 17.43 6.78
CA GLY A 72 17.21 16.96 8.02
C GLY A 72 16.27 16.23 8.98
N ASN A 73 14.94 16.35 8.83
CA ASN A 73 13.94 15.65 9.62
C ASN A 73 13.64 14.22 9.12
N TYR A 74 14.38 13.79 8.10
CA TYR A 74 14.32 12.44 7.53
C TYR A 74 15.66 11.71 7.73
N ASN A 75 15.72 10.44 7.43
CA ASN A 75 16.96 9.65 7.38
C ASN A 75 17.83 10.07 6.19
N TYR A 76 18.33 11.32 6.24
CA TYR A 76 19.04 12.00 5.16
C TYR A 76 20.49 11.52 5.08
N THR A 77 20.72 10.48 4.28
CA THR A 77 22.04 9.92 4.02
C THR A 77 22.39 10.08 2.53
N ARG A 78 23.68 9.95 2.17
CA ARG A 78 24.11 9.98 0.77
C ARG A 78 23.30 9.05 -0.14
N ARG A 79 22.85 7.89 0.38
CA ARG A 79 22.05 6.91 -0.35
C ARG A 79 20.61 7.37 -0.56
N ASN A 80 20.05 8.11 0.38
CA ASN A 80 18.63 8.48 0.42
C ASN A 80 18.34 9.92 -0.02
N GLN A 81 19.34 10.81 -0.03
CA GLN A 81 19.14 12.25 -0.25
C GLN A 81 18.33 12.58 -1.50
N SER A 82 18.64 11.97 -2.65
CA SER A 82 17.92 12.23 -3.90
C SER A 82 16.43 11.82 -3.81
N LYS A 83 16.14 10.70 -3.12
CA LYS A 83 14.79 10.19 -2.94
C LYS A 83 14.00 11.02 -1.93
N ILE A 84 14.66 11.50 -0.87
CA ILE A 84 14.06 12.39 0.13
C ILE A 84 13.77 13.75 -0.50
N ASN A 85 14.69 14.32 -1.27
CA ASN A 85 14.45 15.57 -1.98
C ASN A 85 13.27 15.46 -2.96
N ARG A 86 13.14 14.33 -3.65
CA ARG A 86 11.97 14.06 -4.52
C ARG A 86 10.67 13.98 -3.72
N LEU A 87 10.68 13.34 -2.53
CA LEU A 87 9.54 13.30 -1.63
C LEU A 87 9.13 14.69 -1.17
N ILE A 88 10.11 15.51 -0.72
CA ILE A 88 9.88 16.90 -0.29
C ILE A 88 9.33 17.74 -1.45
N THR A 89 9.87 17.59 -2.65
CA THR A 89 9.33 18.26 -3.85
C THR A 89 7.88 17.88 -4.10
N THR A 90 7.52 16.60 -3.91
CA THR A 90 6.13 16.14 -4.05
C THR A 90 5.25 16.79 -2.98
N LEU A 91 5.67 16.77 -1.71
CA LEU A 91 4.94 17.41 -0.61
C LEU A 91 4.78 18.92 -0.85
N SER A 92 5.84 19.61 -1.24
CA SER A 92 5.80 21.05 -1.56
C SER A 92 4.79 21.36 -2.68
N LYS A 93 4.78 20.57 -3.76
CA LYS A 93 3.82 20.72 -4.86
C LYS A 93 2.38 20.45 -4.42
N THR A 94 2.20 19.47 -3.54
CA THR A 94 0.86 19.09 -3.02
C THR A 94 0.21 20.21 -2.23
N ILE A 95 1.00 20.97 -1.45
CA ILE A 95 0.50 22.08 -0.61
C ILE A 95 0.57 23.46 -1.28
N ALA A 96 1.16 23.55 -2.49
CA ALA A 96 1.27 24.80 -3.22
C ALA A 96 -0.11 25.32 -3.65
N LEU A 97 -0.28 26.64 -3.64
CA LEU A 97 -1.48 27.30 -4.14
C LEU A 97 -1.27 27.78 -5.59
N PRO A 98 -2.34 27.72 -6.44
CA PRO A 98 -3.65 27.17 -6.17
C PRO A 98 -3.61 25.64 -6.04
N SER A 99 -4.37 25.05 -5.10
CA SER A 99 -4.45 23.61 -4.90
C SER A 99 -5.77 23.04 -5.46
N ASN A 100 -5.68 21.83 -6.01
CA ASN A 100 -6.86 21.06 -6.43
C ASN A 100 -7.68 20.52 -5.25
N TYR A 101 -7.15 20.63 -4.02
CA TYR A 101 -7.79 20.14 -2.80
C TYR A 101 -8.30 21.32 -1.96
N SER A 102 -9.61 21.45 -1.81
CA SER A 102 -10.26 22.54 -1.07
C SER A 102 -9.78 22.64 0.38
N TYR A 103 -9.55 21.50 1.05
CA TYR A 103 -9.04 21.46 2.41
C TYR A 103 -7.60 21.97 2.54
N ILE A 104 -6.72 21.78 1.54
CA ILE A 104 -5.38 22.36 1.51
C ILE A 104 -5.47 23.86 1.33
N THR A 105 -6.28 24.32 0.36
CA THR A 105 -6.51 25.76 0.15
C THR A 105 -7.03 26.41 1.43
N HIS A 106 -8.03 25.80 2.09
CA HIS A 106 -8.56 26.32 3.35
C HIS A 106 -7.48 26.49 4.43
N HIS A 107 -6.70 25.41 4.69
CA HIS A 107 -5.64 25.46 5.70
C HIS A 107 -4.56 26.50 5.38
N ALA A 108 -4.13 26.58 4.12
CA ALA A 108 -3.13 27.55 3.68
C ALA A 108 -3.60 29.00 3.79
N THR A 109 -4.88 29.28 3.42
CA THR A 109 -5.40 30.66 3.40
C THR A 109 -5.87 31.14 4.77
N VAL A 110 -6.51 30.27 5.57
CA VAL A 110 -7.08 30.65 6.88
C VAL A 110 -6.00 30.61 7.98
N TYR A 111 -5.16 29.57 7.99
CA TYR A 111 -4.19 29.35 9.05
C TYR A 111 -2.74 29.66 8.65
N GLY A 112 -2.47 29.99 7.39
CA GLY A 112 -1.12 30.21 6.87
C GLY A 112 -0.20 28.97 6.96
N ASN A 113 -0.77 27.80 7.25
CA ASN A 113 -0.04 26.55 7.49
C ASN A 113 -0.85 25.35 7.04
N VAL A 114 -0.20 24.38 6.40
CA VAL A 114 -0.80 23.09 6.05
C VAL A 114 -0.14 22.00 6.87
N PRO A 115 -0.74 21.53 7.97
CA PRO A 115 -0.13 20.50 8.81
C PRO A 115 0.01 19.18 8.05
N LEU A 116 0.93 18.31 8.51
CA LEU A 116 1.21 17.04 7.83
C LEU A 116 -0.01 16.14 7.69
N TRP A 117 -0.88 16.06 8.71
CA TRP A 117 -2.11 15.24 8.66
C TRP A 117 -3.12 15.73 7.59
N VAL A 118 -3.05 17.01 7.22
CA VAL A 118 -3.84 17.54 6.09
C VAL A 118 -3.15 17.19 4.77
N ALA A 119 -1.84 17.46 4.67
CA ALA A 119 -1.08 17.20 3.45
C ALA A 119 -1.09 15.72 3.02
N THR A 120 -1.03 14.78 3.99
CA THR A 120 -1.02 13.34 3.69
C THR A 120 -2.31 12.84 3.05
N ASN A 121 -3.46 13.52 3.23
CA ASN A 121 -4.71 13.13 2.57
C ASN A 121 -4.64 13.25 1.04
N ALA A 122 -3.83 14.16 0.53
CA ALA A 122 -3.61 14.34 -0.90
C ALA A 122 -2.50 13.44 -1.48
N LEU A 123 -1.82 12.67 -0.63
CA LEU A 123 -0.78 11.74 -1.06
C LEU A 123 -1.36 10.37 -1.39
N THR A 124 -0.82 9.72 -2.43
CA THR A 124 -1.13 8.32 -2.75
C THR A 124 -0.52 7.38 -1.71
N PHE A 125 -1.05 6.16 -1.60
CA PHE A 125 -0.50 5.15 -0.69
C PHE A 125 0.98 4.85 -0.98
N GLY A 126 1.38 4.83 -2.25
CA GLY A 126 2.79 4.67 -2.64
C GLY A 126 3.69 5.82 -2.15
N GLN A 127 3.18 7.05 -2.12
CA GLN A 127 3.91 8.20 -1.57
C GLN A 127 4.03 8.14 -0.05
N ILE A 128 2.97 7.71 0.64
CA ILE A 128 2.97 7.45 2.10
C ILE A 128 3.93 6.32 2.45
N SER A 129 3.96 5.23 1.69
CA SER A 129 4.93 4.13 1.86
C SER A 129 6.38 4.63 1.76
N LYS A 130 6.67 5.51 0.80
CA LYS A 130 8.00 6.14 0.69
C LYS A 130 8.29 7.11 1.84
N MET A 131 7.30 7.89 2.27
CA MET A 131 7.47 8.76 3.43
C MET A 131 7.81 7.95 4.67
N TYR A 132 7.08 6.87 4.97
CA TYR A 132 7.41 5.94 6.04
C TYR A 132 8.84 5.41 5.91
N GLN A 133 9.24 4.96 4.74
CA GLN A 133 10.59 4.43 4.47
C GLN A 133 11.71 5.44 4.82
N TYR A 134 11.48 6.73 4.56
CA TYR A 134 12.51 7.76 4.70
C TYR A 134 12.44 8.53 6.01
N THR A 135 11.41 8.38 6.83
CA THR A 135 11.41 8.92 8.18
C THR A 135 12.51 8.29 9.04
N THR A 136 12.84 8.91 10.15
CA THR A 136 13.85 8.40 11.09
C THR A 136 13.40 7.08 11.74
N SER A 137 14.35 6.25 12.19
CA SER A 137 14.08 4.92 12.72
C SER A 137 13.15 4.94 13.93
N ASP A 138 13.30 5.93 14.81
CA ASP A 138 12.45 6.09 15.99
C ASP A 138 10.97 6.29 15.62
N ILE A 139 10.67 7.10 14.60
CA ILE A 139 9.29 7.26 14.10
C ILE A 139 8.79 5.95 13.49
N ARG A 140 9.60 5.29 12.64
CA ARG A 140 9.22 4.01 12.04
C ARG A 140 8.92 2.94 13.09
N THR A 141 9.74 2.88 14.13
CA THR A 141 9.54 1.96 15.26
C THR A 141 8.23 2.27 15.99
N LYS A 142 7.96 3.53 16.34
CA LYS A 142 6.70 3.93 16.98
C LYS A 142 5.49 3.54 16.13
N VAL A 143 5.54 3.78 14.81
CA VAL A 143 4.46 3.40 13.90
C VAL A 143 4.31 1.87 13.85
N SER A 144 5.41 1.11 13.74
CA SER A 144 5.35 -0.35 13.59
C SER A 144 4.81 -1.06 14.84
N LEU A 145 5.01 -0.52 16.02
CA LEU A 145 4.48 -1.06 17.28
C LEU A 145 2.95 -1.01 17.36
N ASN A 146 2.29 -0.18 16.56
CA ASN A 146 0.83 -0.16 16.46
C ASN A 146 0.26 -1.28 15.56
N PHE A 147 1.11 -2.02 14.86
CA PHE A 147 0.72 -3.14 14.00
C PHE A 147 1.36 -4.44 14.51
N ALA A 148 0.59 -5.33 15.10
CA ALA A 148 0.95 -6.71 15.47
C ALA A 148 2.42 -6.94 15.95
N ASN A 149 3.01 -5.95 16.64
CA ASN A 149 4.38 -5.99 17.18
C ASN A 149 5.47 -6.39 16.14
N MET A 150 5.31 -5.96 14.90
CA MET A 150 6.28 -6.25 13.85
C MET A 150 7.42 -5.23 13.83
N SER A 151 8.55 -5.61 13.22
CA SER A 151 9.66 -4.70 12.99
C SER A 151 9.30 -3.64 11.92
N GLU A 152 9.99 -2.48 11.98
CA GLU A 152 9.83 -1.42 10.99
C GLU A 152 10.10 -1.90 9.55
N VAL A 153 11.02 -2.86 9.37
CA VAL A 153 11.36 -3.43 8.06
C VAL A 153 10.22 -4.31 7.55
N GLN A 154 9.67 -5.18 8.40
CA GLN A 154 8.53 -6.02 8.05
C GLN A 154 7.31 -5.18 7.69
N LEU A 155 6.99 -4.17 8.52
CA LEU A 155 5.87 -3.26 8.22
C LEU A 155 6.06 -2.59 6.85
N HIS A 156 7.26 -2.08 6.55
CA HIS A 156 7.52 -1.46 5.25
C HIS A 156 7.29 -2.42 4.07
N GLN A 157 7.72 -3.68 4.20
CA GLN A 157 7.53 -4.69 3.15
C GLN A 157 6.04 -5.00 2.92
N LEU A 158 5.24 -5.10 4.01
CA LEU A 158 3.80 -5.33 3.93
C LEU A 158 3.06 -4.10 3.35
N ILE A 159 3.42 -2.89 3.75
CA ILE A 159 2.86 -1.66 3.18
C ILE A 159 3.12 -1.59 1.66
N ARG A 160 4.31 -1.99 1.19
CA ARG A 160 4.66 -1.95 -0.23
C ARG A 160 3.78 -2.85 -1.09
N ILE A 161 3.49 -4.07 -0.65
CA ILE A 161 2.60 -4.96 -1.41
C ILE A 161 1.17 -4.43 -1.42
N LEU A 162 0.67 -3.87 -0.30
CA LEU A 162 -0.64 -3.23 -0.27
C LEU A 162 -0.71 -2.03 -1.21
N ALA A 163 0.32 -1.18 -1.23
CA ALA A 163 0.38 -0.03 -2.14
C ALA A 163 0.40 -0.47 -3.61
N SER A 164 1.09 -1.57 -3.94
CA SER A 164 1.09 -2.13 -5.30
C SER A 164 -0.28 -2.70 -5.68
N CYS A 165 -0.94 -3.42 -4.77
CA CYS A 165 -2.29 -3.94 -4.98
C CYS A 165 -3.31 -2.80 -5.15
N ARG A 166 -3.21 -1.75 -4.34
CA ARG A 166 -4.07 -0.56 -4.44
C ARG A 166 -3.92 0.10 -5.82
N ASN A 167 -2.70 0.25 -6.32
CA ASN A 167 -2.46 0.81 -7.65
C ASN A 167 -3.03 -0.07 -8.76
N ALA A 168 -2.90 -1.40 -8.67
CA ALA A 168 -3.52 -2.34 -9.61
C ALA A 168 -5.05 -2.18 -9.63
N ASN A 169 -5.67 -2.02 -8.45
CA ASN A 169 -7.12 -1.78 -8.33
C ASN A 169 -7.54 -0.46 -9.00
N GLU A 170 -6.82 0.64 -8.78
CA GLU A 170 -7.12 1.94 -9.39
C GLU A 170 -7.01 1.94 -10.91
N ASN A 171 -6.07 1.16 -11.44
CA ASN A 171 -5.85 1.01 -12.86
C ASN A 171 -6.77 -0.05 -13.51
N ASN A 172 -7.73 -0.62 -12.76
CA ASN A 172 -8.59 -1.71 -13.21
C ASN A 172 -7.80 -2.91 -13.76
N GLU A 173 -6.61 -3.18 -13.20
CA GLU A 173 -5.86 -4.38 -13.54
C GLU A 173 -6.53 -5.63 -12.95
N ARG A 174 -6.26 -6.77 -13.58
CA ARG A 174 -6.82 -8.06 -13.16
C ARG A 174 -6.23 -8.49 -11.83
N LEU A 175 -7.06 -8.55 -10.79
CA LEU A 175 -6.59 -8.87 -9.45
C LEU A 175 -6.36 -10.37 -9.24
N TYR A 176 -7.13 -11.23 -9.88
CA TYR A 176 -6.95 -12.68 -9.79
C TYR A 176 -5.54 -13.17 -10.20
N SER A 177 -4.87 -12.44 -11.07
CA SER A 177 -3.50 -12.73 -11.54
C SER A 177 -2.46 -11.74 -11.01
N PHE A 178 -2.79 -11.03 -9.92
CA PHE A 178 -1.90 -10.04 -9.31
C PHE A 178 -0.56 -10.65 -8.92
N GLN A 179 0.52 -9.98 -9.33
CA GLN A 179 1.89 -10.34 -8.99
C GLN A 179 2.73 -9.09 -8.77
N VAL A 180 3.69 -9.18 -7.85
CA VAL A 180 4.70 -8.14 -7.60
C VAL A 180 6.12 -8.67 -7.79
N ASN A 181 7.05 -7.78 -8.08
CA ASN A 181 8.46 -8.17 -8.26
C ASN A 181 9.14 -8.59 -6.95
N GLU A 182 8.82 -7.90 -5.86
CA GLU A 182 9.46 -8.10 -4.57
C GLU A 182 8.56 -8.91 -3.62
N ALA A 183 9.12 -9.99 -3.09
CA ALA A 183 8.43 -10.85 -2.13
C ALA A 183 8.27 -10.17 -0.77
N ILE A 184 7.16 -10.46 -0.07
CA ILE A 184 7.07 -10.20 1.37
C ILE A 184 7.98 -11.17 2.15
N PRO A 185 8.39 -10.84 3.40
CA PRO A 185 9.19 -11.74 4.21
C PRO A 185 8.42 -13.03 4.51
N ASP A 186 9.14 -14.07 4.88
CA ASP A 186 8.53 -15.25 5.46
C ASP A 186 7.87 -14.88 6.79
N THR A 187 6.68 -15.37 7.01
CA THR A 187 5.90 -15.10 8.20
C THR A 187 5.47 -16.41 8.87
N VAL A 188 5.11 -16.33 10.13
CA VAL A 188 4.55 -17.46 10.89
C VAL A 188 3.29 -18.03 10.20
N LEU A 189 2.55 -17.19 9.45
CA LEU A 189 1.35 -17.65 8.73
C LEU A 189 1.70 -18.64 7.62
N HIS A 190 2.80 -18.46 6.91
CA HIS A 190 3.22 -19.42 5.88
C HIS A 190 3.39 -20.82 6.46
N SER A 191 4.05 -20.94 7.63
CA SER A 191 4.24 -22.23 8.31
C SER A 191 2.93 -22.77 8.89
N LYS A 192 2.14 -21.93 9.59
CA LYS A 192 0.86 -22.34 10.18
C LYS A 192 -0.16 -22.85 9.15
N LEU A 193 -0.17 -22.25 7.97
CA LEU A 193 -1.05 -22.66 6.87
C LEU A 193 -0.46 -23.81 6.05
N GLN A 194 0.72 -24.33 6.45
CA GLN A 194 1.39 -25.45 5.79
C GLN A 194 1.57 -25.22 4.28
N ILE A 195 1.87 -23.97 3.89
CA ILE A 195 2.08 -23.63 2.48
C ILE A 195 3.28 -24.43 1.95
N PRO A 196 3.11 -25.17 0.84
CA PRO A 196 4.20 -25.96 0.27
C PRO A 196 5.39 -25.09 -0.12
N GLN A 197 6.59 -25.63 0.07
CA GLN A 197 7.82 -25.00 -0.40
C GLN A 197 8.35 -25.68 -1.67
N LYS A 198 8.84 -24.85 -2.60
CA LYS A 198 9.54 -25.28 -3.80
C LYS A 198 10.89 -24.56 -3.84
N ASN A 199 11.97 -25.33 -3.93
CA ASN A 199 13.35 -24.79 -3.90
C ASN A 199 13.62 -23.87 -2.68
N GLY A 200 13.13 -24.25 -1.49
CA GLY A 200 13.32 -23.49 -0.25
C GLY A 200 12.50 -22.19 -0.14
N GLN A 201 11.56 -21.95 -1.05
CA GLN A 201 10.65 -20.79 -1.01
C GLN A 201 9.21 -21.25 -0.99
N TYR A 202 8.35 -20.54 -0.25
CA TYR A 202 6.92 -20.79 -0.26
C TYR A 202 6.32 -20.59 -1.66
N ALA A 203 5.51 -21.54 -2.10
CA ALA A 203 4.96 -21.57 -3.46
C ALA A 203 3.94 -20.46 -3.73
N ILE A 204 3.20 -20.02 -2.68
CA ILE A 204 2.22 -18.93 -2.72
C ILE A 204 2.39 -18.04 -1.48
N GLY A 205 1.75 -16.88 -1.50
CA GLY A 205 1.76 -15.94 -0.37
C GLY A 205 3.03 -15.08 -0.30
N LYS A 206 3.84 -15.03 -1.36
CA LYS A 206 5.08 -14.25 -1.39
C LYS A 206 4.99 -13.02 -2.29
N LYS A 207 4.43 -13.16 -3.48
CA LYS A 207 4.39 -12.11 -4.51
C LYS A 207 3.01 -11.99 -5.16
N ASP A 208 2.10 -12.86 -4.82
CA ASP A 208 0.76 -13.02 -5.38
C ASP A 208 -0.32 -12.35 -4.52
N LEU A 209 -1.56 -12.48 -4.92
CA LEU A 209 -2.69 -11.92 -4.18
C LEU A 209 -2.78 -12.50 -2.75
N PHE A 210 -2.36 -13.75 -2.53
CA PHE A 210 -2.37 -14.33 -1.19
C PHE A 210 -1.37 -13.64 -0.26
N ALA A 211 -0.27 -13.09 -0.78
CA ALA A 211 0.63 -12.24 0.00
C ALA A 211 -0.06 -10.95 0.47
N VAL A 212 -1.03 -10.42 -0.30
CA VAL A 212 -1.87 -9.28 0.14
C VAL A 212 -2.80 -9.70 1.27
N VAL A 213 -3.40 -10.90 1.21
CA VAL A 213 -4.20 -11.47 2.33
C VAL A 213 -3.37 -11.58 3.60
N ILE A 214 -2.15 -12.12 3.49
CA ILE A 214 -1.22 -12.22 4.61
C ILE A 214 -0.90 -10.82 5.17
N ALA A 215 -0.62 -9.84 4.30
CA ALA A 215 -0.35 -8.46 4.74
C ALA A 215 -1.55 -7.86 5.49
N LEU A 216 -2.76 -8.00 4.97
CA LEU A 216 -3.98 -7.54 5.63
C LEU A 216 -4.17 -8.22 6.98
N ARG A 217 -3.92 -9.54 7.10
CA ARG A 217 -4.01 -10.27 8.37
C ARG A 217 -3.13 -9.71 9.48
N TYR A 218 -2.01 -9.10 9.12
CA TYR A 218 -1.10 -8.44 10.06
C TYR A 218 -1.45 -6.98 10.33
N LEU A 219 -2.16 -6.31 9.42
CA LEU A 219 -2.32 -4.86 9.44
C LEU A 219 -3.73 -4.37 9.80
N ILE A 220 -4.72 -5.25 9.81
CA ILE A 220 -6.06 -4.95 10.32
C ILE A 220 -6.35 -5.79 11.57
N ASP A 221 -7.32 -5.37 12.35
CA ASP A 221 -7.66 -6.11 13.57
C ASP A 221 -8.34 -7.47 13.27
N ASN A 222 -8.43 -8.32 14.29
CA ASN A 222 -8.96 -9.67 14.14
C ASN A 222 -10.44 -9.70 13.77
N GLN A 223 -11.22 -8.71 14.19
CA GLN A 223 -12.65 -8.65 13.91
C GLN A 223 -12.89 -8.18 12.47
N GLU A 224 -12.15 -7.16 12.04
CA GLU A 224 -12.20 -6.71 10.65
C GLU A 224 -11.72 -7.80 9.68
N PHE A 225 -10.64 -8.52 10.03
CA PHE A 225 -10.15 -9.62 9.18
C PHE A 225 -11.14 -10.78 9.04
N LYS A 226 -12.00 -11.03 10.02
CA LYS A 226 -13.06 -12.02 9.91
C LYS A 226 -14.19 -11.61 8.96
N GLN A 227 -14.31 -10.31 8.69
CA GLN A 227 -15.28 -9.75 7.74
C GLN A 227 -14.70 -9.65 6.32
N PHE A 228 -13.38 -9.68 6.19
CA PHE A 228 -12.65 -9.77 4.94
C PHE A 228 -12.75 -11.17 4.34
#